data_ab4495f4c73ed2d1c3b66508c92c43a1
#
_entry.id   ab4495f4c73ed2d1c3b66508c92c43a1
#
_cell.length_a   1.000
_cell.length_b   1.000
_cell.length_c   1.000
_cell.angle_alpha   90.00
_cell.angle_beta   90.00
_cell.angle_gamma   90.00
#
_symmetry.space_group_name_H-M   'P 1'
#
loop_
_entity.id
_entity.type
_entity.pdbx_description
1 polymer ?
#
loop_
_entity_poly.entity_id
_entity_poly.type
_entity_poly.pdbx_seq_one_letter_code
_entity_poly.pdbx_strand_id
1 'polypeptide(L)'
;ETTLAALNEQTSVLATRCAESVSCATTVEAGSAELGTAITGAAAAMRTVAEEINGIAASTGEIQDQADNLMSVVKDMSTRILASSDDLDSARKRVDELQMTGEALINQTNQCGMETGDTATINVVRDTAAEISALFERAIEKGEISEDALFDERYQPVAGSDPQQHMSRFTAFTDRVLTDLQEEILRRHQQVVFCAAVDRNGYLPTHNKKFSQPQRAGDPVWNAGNSRNRRIFNDRVGLKAGSNTEDFVIQIYRRDMGGGSYVVMKDIAAPIHVRGRHWGGFRLGIKA
;
A
#
# COMPACT_ATOMS: atom_id res chain seq x y z
N GLU A 1 -76.62 20.89 -94.90
CA GLU A 1 -76.05 21.86 -93.89
C GLU A 1 -75.70 21.18 -92.54
N THR A 2 -76.44 20.14 -92.08
CA THR A 2 -76.22 19.44 -90.79
C THR A 2 -74.91 18.62 -90.81
N THR A 3 -74.43 18.06 -91.92
CA THR A 3 -73.22 17.21 -92.01
C THR A 3 -71.94 18.10 -92.00
N LEU A 4 -71.99 19.32 -92.54
CA LEU A 4 -70.88 20.23 -92.57
C LEU A 4 -70.63 20.86 -91.14
N ALA A 5 -71.66 21.12 -90.37
CA ALA A 5 -71.59 21.61 -88.99
C ALA A 5 -70.98 20.54 -88.06
N ALA A 6 -71.42 19.28 -88.19
CA ALA A 6 -70.88 18.14 -87.42
C ALA A 6 -69.40 17.83 -87.79
N LEU A 7 -69.01 18.02 -89.04
CA LEU A 7 -67.63 17.85 -89.47
C LEU A 7 -66.73 18.98 -88.89
N ASN A 8 -67.26 20.19 -88.85
CA ASN A 8 -66.52 21.35 -88.31
C ASN A 8 -66.38 21.20 -86.83
N GLU A 9 -67.33 20.72 -86.07
CA GLU A 9 -67.27 20.43 -84.63
C GLU A 9 -66.26 19.31 -84.36
N GLN A 10 -66.25 18.20 -85.12
CA GLN A 10 -65.29 17.11 -84.98
C GLN A 10 -63.90 17.57 -85.33
N THR A 11 -63.70 18.45 -86.28
CA THR A 11 -62.38 19.02 -86.61
C THR A 11 -61.88 19.93 -85.50
N SER A 12 -62.73 20.73 -84.86
CA SER A 12 -62.38 21.56 -83.67
C SER A 12 -62.00 20.73 -82.47
N VAL A 13 -62.75 19.68 -82.17
CA VAL A 13 -62.42 18.72 -81.12
C VAL A 13 -61.09 18.03 -81.37
N LEU A 14 -60.84 17.59 -82.61
CA LEU A 14 -59.54 16.99 -82.95
C LEU A 14 -58.39 17.95 -82.86
N ALA A 15 -58.54 19.20 -83.24
CA ALA A 15 -57.53 20.28 -83.09
C ALA A 15 -57.18 20.52 -81.58
N THR A 16 -58.25 20.54 -80.77
CA THR A 16 -58.04 20.69 -79.30
C THR A 16 -57.26 19.50 -78.71
N ARG A 17 -57.66 18.28 -79.07
CA ARG A 17 -56.93 17.06 -78.60
C ARG A 17 -55.49 16.97 -79.10
N CYS A 18 -55.25 17.42 -80.35
CA CYS A 18 -53.89 17.49 -80.86
C CYS A 18 -53.04 18.53 -80.02
N ALA A 19 -53.62 19.68 -79.72
CA ALA A 19 -52.95 20.68 -78.90
C ALA A 19 -52.67 20.17 -77.48
N GLU A 20 -53.64 19.47 -76.88
CA GLU A 20 -53.42 18.85 -75.54
C GLU A 20 -52.37 17.73 -75.62
N SER A 21 -52.30 16.95 -76.65
CA SER A 21 -51.30 15.90 -76.84
C SER A 21 -49.92 16.47 -77.04
N VAL A 22 -49.77 17.56 -77.77
CA VAL A 22 -48.48 18.30 -77.89
C VAL A 22 -48.05 18.90 -76.60
N SER A 23 -48.95 19.49 -75.81
CA SER A 23 -48.65 20.03 -74.48
C SER A 23 -48.18 18.94 -73.50
N CYS A 24 -48.88 17.78 -73.56
CA CYS A 24 -48.47 16.63 -72.75
C CYS A 24 -47.07 16.11 -73.13
N ALA A 25 -46.78 16.02 -74.45
CA ALA A 25 -45.49 15.56 -74.94
C ALA A 25 -44.35 16.52 -74.50
N THR A 26 -44.56 17.83 -74.59
CA THR A 26 -43.59 18.81 -74.10
C THR A 26 -43.35 18.73 -72.55
N THR A 27 -44.40 18.47 -71.81
CA THR A 27 -44.29 18.27 -70.35
C THR A 27 -43.47 16.99 -70.03
N VAL A 28 -43.73 15.91 -70.74
CA VAL A 28 -42.95 14.64 -70.63
C VAL A 28 -41.48 14.83 -71.03
N GLU A 29 -41.20 15.57 -72.07
CA GLU A 29 -39.85 15.89 -72.49
C GLU A 29 -39.10 16.70 -71.39
N ALA A 30 -39.72 17.73 -70.85
CA ALA A 30 -39.15 18.56 -69.79
C ALA A 30 -38.89 17.69 -68.54
N GLY A 31 -39.86 16.90 -68.08
CA GLY A 31 -39.72 15.98 -66.97
C GLY A 31 -38.65 14.92 -67.19
N SER A 32 -38.49 14.42 -68.42
CA SER A 32 -37.43 13.47 -68.76
C SER A 32 -36.05 14.08 -68.72
N ALA A 33 -35.92 15.38 -69.11
CA ALA A 33 -34.65 16.12 -69.02
C ALA A 33 -34.27 16.39 -67.58
N GLU A 34 -35.23 16.79 -66.74
CA GLU A 34 -35.01 16.96 -65.28
C GLU A 34 -34.59 15.66 -64.60
N LEU A 35 -35.29 14.53 -64.93
CA LEU A 35 -34.94 13.22 -64.42
C LEU A 35 -33.52 12.81 -64.87
N GLY A 36 -33.17 13.03 -66.13
CA GLY A 36 -31.78 12.80 -66.61
C GLY A 36 -30.71 13.57 -65.85
N THR A 37 -31.00 14.83 -65.53
CA THR A 37 -30.11 15.67 -64.72
C THR A 37 -29.99 15.14 -63.28
N ALA A 38 -31.12 14.75 -62.68
CA ALA A 38 -31.14 14.17 -61.30
C ALA A 38 -30.38 12.85 -61.25
N ILE A 39 -30.54 11.96 -62.25
CA ILE A 39 -29.79 10.71 -62.35
C ILE A 39 -28.28 10.94 -62.48
N THR A 40 -27.89 11.92 -63.30
CA THR A 40 -26.48 12.27 -63.48
C THR A 40 -25.89 12.81 -62.19
N GLY A 41 -26.59 13.66 -61.45
CA GLY A 41 -26.21 14.15 -60.14
C GLY A 41 -26.07 13.05 -59.08
N ALA A 42 -27.07 12.14 -59.06
CA ALA A 42 -27.03 10.99 -58.16
C ALA A 42 -25.83 10.04 -58.46
N ALA A 43 -25.56 9.79 -59.74
CA ALA A 43 -24.39 9.00 -60.16
C ALA A 43 -23.04 9.65 -59.81
N ALA A 44 -22.95 10.98 -59.84
CA ALA A 44 -21.76 11.71 -59.37
C ALA A 44 -21.61 11.61 -57.83
N ALA A 45 -22.69 11.83 -57.09
CA ALA A 45 -22.70 11.67 -55.64
C ALA A 45 -22.30 10.26 -55.19
N MET A 46 -22.82 9.21 -55.87
CA MET A 46 -22.43 7.83 -55.60
C MET A 46 -20.95 7.54 -55.84
N ARG A 47 -20.33 8.18 -56.85
CA ARG A 47 -18.87 8.09 -57.07
C ARG A 47 -18.09 8.70 -55.91
N THR A 48 -18.47 9.89 -55.47
CA THR A 48 -17.81 10.55 -54.31
C THR A 48 -17.93 9.68 -53.05
N VAL A 49 -19.12 9.14 -52.77
CA VAL A 49 -19.30 8.21 -51.63
C VAL A 49 -18.43 6.96 -51.75
N ALA A 50 -18.30 6.40 -52.96
CA ALA A 50 -17.43 5.24 -53.19
C ALA A 50 -15.93 5.57 -52.92
N GLU A 51 -15.47 6.76 -53.33
CA GLU A 51 -14.11 7.24 -53.05
C GLU A 51 -13.90 7.46 -51.55
N GLU A 52 -14.86 8.05 -50.85
CA GLU A 52 -14.79 8.22 -49.38
C GLU A 52 -14.78 6.88 -48.64
N ILE A 53 -15.58 5.90 -49.06
CA ILE A 53 -15.59 4.54 -48.50
C ILE A 53 -14.21 3.88 -48.69
N ASN A 54 -13.58 4.03 -49.83
CA ASN A 54 -12.23 3.50 -50.04
C ASN A 54 -11.18 4.21 -49.16
N GLY A 55 -11.30 5.52 -48.94
CA GLY A 55 -10.47 6.26 -48.02
C GLY A 55 -10.64 5.79 -46.56
N ILE A 56 -11.89 5.57 -46.15
CA ILE A 56 -12.20 5.03 -44.80
C ILE A 56 -11.61 3.62 -44.65
N ALA A 57 -11.74 2.77 -45.65
CA ALA A 57 -11.19 1.41 -45.62
C ALA A 57 -9.65 1.42 -45.47
N ALA A 58 -8.96 2.30 -46.20
CA ALA A 58 -7.51 2.47 -46.05
C ALA A 58 -7.13 2.96 -44.64
N SER A 59 -7.78 4.00 -44.11
CA SER A 59 -7.55 4.52 -42.75
C SER A 59 -7.86 3.48 -41.69
N THR A 60 -8.88 2.63 -41.89
CA THR A 60 -9.19 1.53 -40.97
C THR A 60 -8.05 0.50 -40.96
N GLY A 61 -7.45 0.20 -42.09
CA GLY A 61 -6.27 -0.67 -42.18
C GLY A 61 -5.08 -0.11 -41.41
N GLU A 62 -4.79 1.19 -41.58
CA GLU A 62 -3.71 1.85 -40.82
C GLU A 62 -3.94 1.86 -39.29
N ILE A 63 -5.17 2.08 -38.86
CA ILE A 63 -5.56 2.01 -37.43
C ILE A 63 -5.35 0.58 -36.89
N GLN A 64 -5.69 -0.45 -37.70
CA GLN A 64 -5.47 -1.84 -37.28
C GLN A 64 -3.99 -2.13 -37.09
N ASP A 65 -3.14 -1.73 -38.02
CA ASP A 65 -1.67 -1.90 -37.92
C ASP A 65 -1.11 -1.17 -36.70
N GLN A 66 -1.59 0.04 -36.42
CA GLN A 66 -1.19 0.81 -35.22
C GLN A 66 -1.66 0.12 -33.93
N ALA A 67 -2.87 -0.45 -33.92
CA ALA A 67 -3.37 -1.19 -32.75
C ALA A 67 -2.55 -2.45 -32.48
N ASP A 68 -2.17 -3.20 -33.51
CA ASP A 68 -1.34 -4.38 -33.40
C ASP A 68 0.08 -4.03 -32.89
N ASN A 69 0.67 -2.95 -33.38
CA ASN A 69 1.93 -2.43 -32.86
C ASN A 69 1.81 -2.02 -31.39
N LEU A 70 0.75 -1.32 -31.01
CA LEU A 70 0.53 -0.90 -29.62
C LEU A 70 0.36 -2.11 -28.69
N MET A 71 -0.37 -3.14 -29.12
CA MET A 71 -0.49 -4.39 -28.36
C MET A 71 0.85 -5.08 -28.15
N SER A 72 1.73 -5.09 -29.14
CA SER A 72 3.09 -5.62 -29.02
C SER A 72 3.91 -4.85 -27.99
N VAL A 73 3.88 -3.50 -28.05
CA VAL A 73 4.58 -2.63 -27.09
C VAL A 73 4.05 -2.83 -25.65
N VAL A 74 2.73 -2.92 -25.48
CA VAL A 74 2.12 -3.17 -24.16
C VAL A 74 2.54 -4.52 -23.60
N LYS A 75 2.61 -5.55 -24.43
CA LYS A 75 3.09 -6.88 -24.03
C LYS A 75 4.57 -6.86 -23.59
N ASP A 76 5.43 -6.18 -24.36
CA ASP A 76 6.85 -6.01 -24.00
C ASP A 76 6.99 -5.25 -22.68
N MET A 77 6.25 -4.14 -22.52
CA MET A 77 6.25 -3.34 -21.30
C MET A 77 5.78 -4.16 -20.08
N SER A 78 4.75 -4.99 -20.22
CA SER A 78 4.28 -5.89 -19.15
C SER A 78 5.37 -6.87 -18.74
N THR A 79 6.07 -7.48 -19.70
CA THR A 79 7.18 -8.40 -19.44
C THR A 79 8.33 -7.71 -18.68
N ARG A 80 8.67 -6.48 -19.10
CA ARG A 80 9.72 -5.69 -18.45
C ARG A 80 9.34 -5.24 -17.04
N ILE A 81 8.07 -4.94 -16.79
CA ILE A 81 7.56 -4.61 -15.45
C ILE A 81 7.72 -5.83 -14.52
N LEU A 82 7.35 -7.02 -14.98
CA LEU A 82 7.51 -8.25 -14.19
C LEU A 82 8.99 -8.53 -13.87
N ALA A 83 9.87 -8.44 -14.85
CA ALA A 83 11.30 -8.59 -14.65
C ALA A 83 11.87 -7.55 -13.65
N SER A 84 11.45 -6.28 -13.78
CA SER A 84 11.85 -5.22 -12.85
C SER A 84 11.34 -5.47 -11.42
N SER A 85 10.15 -6.06 -11.27
CA SER A 85 9.63 -6.46 -9.96
C SER A 85 10.50 -7.55 -9.31
N ASP A 86 10.91 -8.55 -10.07
CA ASP A 86 11.81 -9.63 -9.60
C ASP A 86 13.19 -9.07 -9.22
N ASP A 87 13.72 -8.14 -10.01
CA ASP A 87 14.99 -7.47 -9.71
C ASP A 87 14.91 -6.65 -8.42
N LEU A 88 13.79 -5.94 -8.20
CA LEU A 88 13.55 -5.18 -6.97
C LEU A 88 13.44 -6.08 -5.74
N ASP A 89 12.76 -7.22 -5.84
CA ASP A 89 12.69 -8.21 -4.76
C ASP A 89 14.05 -8.81 -4.45
N SER A 90 14.86 -9.07 -5.47
CA SER A 90 16.24 -9.55 -5.31
C SER A 90 17.14 -8.49 -4.65
N ALA A 91 17.02 -7.23 -5.07
CA ALA A 91 17.73 -6.11 -4.45
C ALA A 91 17.34 -5.93 -2.98
N ARG A 92 16.05 -6.05 -2.67
CA ARG A 92 15.54 -5.98 -1.28
C ARG A 92 16.15 -7.07 -0.41
N LYS A 93 16.19 -8.32 -0.88
CA LYS A 93 16.80 -9.43 -0.15
C LYS A 93 18.30 -9.18 0.12
N ARG A 94 19.04 -8.66 -0.87
CA ARG A 94 20.45 -8.30 -0.68
C ARG A 94 20.66 -7.18 0.34
N VAL A 95 19.76 -6.19 0.36
CA VAL A 95 19.81 -5.13 1.38
C VAL A 95 19.55 -5.69 2.78
N ASP A 96 18.58 -6.60 2.92
CA ASP A 96 18.29 -7.26 4.21
C ASP A 96 19.49 -8.11 4.67
N GLU A 97 20.15 -8.85 3.77
CA GLU A 97 21.37 -9.63 4.06
C GLU A 97 22.55 -8.73 4.49
N LEU A 98 22.76 -7.61 3.78
CA LEU A 98 23.79 -6.63 4.16
C LEU A 98 23.52 -6.02 5.53
N GLN A 99 22.25 -5.70 5.84
CA GLN A 99 21.85 -5.21 7.14
C GLN A 99 22.15 -6.23 8.24
N MET A 100 21.76 -7.49 8.04
CA MET A 100 22.05 -8.57 9.00
C MET A 100 23.55 -8.77 9.21
N THR A 101 24.33 -8.72 8.14
CA THR A 101 25.80 -8.84 8.22
C THR A 101 26.41 -7.65 8.98
N GLY A 102 25.94 -6.43 8.71
CA GLY A 102 26.35 -5.24 9.44
C GLY A 102 26.01 -5.31 10.93
N GLU A 103 24.79 -5.74 11.27
CA GLU A 103 24.38 -5.95 12.67
C GLU A 103 25.24 -7.01 13.36
N ALA A 104 25.53 -8.14 12.69
CA ALA A 104 26.41 -9.19 13.23
C ALA A 104 27.83 -8.68 13.49
N LEU A 105 28.40 -7.91 12.56
CA LEU A 105 29.74 -7.30 12.73
C LEU A 105 29.77 -6.31 13.90
N ILE A 106 28.76 -5.44 14.04
CA ILE A 106 28.66 -4.52 15.17
C ILE A 106 28.57 -5.28 16.49
N ASN A 107 27.72 -6.30 16.56
CA ASN A 107 27.59 -7.13 17.77
C ASN A 107 28.90 -7.82 18.11
N GLN A 108 29.58 -8.44 17.14
CA GLN A 108 30.85 -9.12 17.34
C GLN A 108 31.95 -8.16 17.79
N THR A 109 32.04 -6.97 17.20
CA THR A 109 33.01 -5.92 17.58
C THR A 109 32.84 -5.53 19.04
N ASN A 110 31.62 -5.31 19.48
CA ASN A 110 31.33 -4.94 20.87
C ASN A 110 31.56 -6.12 21.84
N GLN A 111 31.24 -7.37 21.43
CA GLN A 111 31.49 -8.57 22.24
C GLN A 111 32.98 -8.85 22.44
N CYS A 112 33.83 -8.45 21.50
CA CYS A 112 35.30 -8.52 21.66
C CYS A 112 35.89 -7.51 22.69
N GLY A 113 35.04 -6.74 23.36
CA GLY A 113 35.45 -5.77 24.38
C GLY A 113 36.05 -4.49 23.82
N MET A 114 35.91 -4.22 22.53
CA MET A 114 36.33 -2.93 21.96
C MET A 114 35.35 -1.83 22.35
N GLU A 115 35.86 -0.73 22.88
CA GLU A 115 35.05 0.43 23.15
C GLU A 115 34.58 1.06 21.84
N THR A 116 33.28 1.20 21.69
CA THR A 116 32.60 1.82 20.55
C THR A 116 31.70 2.95 21.04
N GLY A 117 31.15 3.73 20.12
CA GLY A 117 30.14 4.73 20.44
C GLY A 117 28.88 4.17 21.12
N ASP A 118 28.66 2.86 21.02
CA ASP A 118 27.50 2.18 21.60
C ASP A 118 27.77 1.64 23.02
N THR A 119 29.02 1.51 23.42
CA THR A 119 29.43 0.88 24.71
C THR A 119 28.69 1.46 25.92
N ALA A 120 28.58 2.78 25.99
CA ALA A 120 27.88 3.44 27.11
C ALA A 120 26.38 3.05 27.12
N THR A 121 25.74 2.96 25.94
CA THR A 121 24.32 2.59 25.82
C THR A 121 24.11 1.10 26.11
N ILE A 122 25.04 0.24 25.67
CA ILE A 122 25.02 -1.21 25.98
C ILE A 122 25.05 -1.40 27.51
N ASN A 123 25.92 -0.70 28.21
CA ASN A 123 26.02 -0.80 29.66
C ASN A 123 24.72 -0.37 30.35
N VAL A 124 24.10 0.74 29.91
CA VAL A 124 22.80 1.19 30.45
C VAL A 124 21.73 0.11 30.26
N VAL A 125 21.69 -0.55 29.09
CA VAL A 125 20.70 -1.60 28.81
C VAL A 125 20.94 -2.84 29.69
N ARG A 126 22.20 -3.28 29.83
CA ARG A 126 22.59 -4.42 30.67
C ARG A 126 22.27 -4.20 32.13
N ASP A 127 22.70 -3.03 32.66
CA ASP A 127 22.48 -2.69 34.05
C ASP A 127 20.99 -2.58 34.38
N THR A 128 20.20 -1.98 33.48
CA THR A 128 18.75 -1.88 33.64
C THR A 128 18.07 -3.26 33.53
N ALA A 129 18.50 -4.14 32.61
CA ALA A 129 17.97 -5.50 32.52
C ALA A 129 18.24 -6.30 33.82
N ALA A 130 19.44 -6.16 34.40
CA ALA A 130 19.80 -6.75 35.71
C ALA A 130 18.94 -6.17 36.85
N GLU A 131 18.72 -4.86 36.84
CA GLU A 131 17.87 -4.19 37.85
C GLU A 131 16.41 -4.71 37.77
N ILE A 132 15.84 -4.87 36.54
CA ILE A 132 14.52 -5.41 36.33
C ILE A 132 14.45 -6.87 36.78
N SER A 133 15.49 -7.69 36.48
CA SER A 133 15.59 -9.07 36.96
C SER A 133 15.49 -9.13 38.49
N ALA A 134 16.31 -8.36 39.19
CA ALA A 134 16.30 -8.28 40.65
C ALA A 134 14.96 -7.74 41.21
N LEU A 135 14.33 -6.79 40.51
CA LEU A 135 13.02 -6.24 40.88
C LEU A 135 11.93 -7.30 40.78
N PHE A 136 11.92 -8.07 39.71
CA PHE A 136 10.94 -9.15 39.50
C PHE A 136 11.12 -10.27 40.52
N GLU A 137 12.35 -10.67 40.82
CA GLU A 137 12.66 -11.67 41.84
C GLU A 137 12.18 -11.23 43.23
N ARG A 138 12.52 -9.99 43.65
CA ARG A 138 12.04 -9.43 44.90
C ARG A 138 10.53 -9.35 45.00
N ALA A 139 9.83 -9.06 43.89
CA ALA A 139 8.37 -9.01 43.85
C ALA A 139 7.75 -10.41 44.06
N ILE A 140 8.38 -11.44 43.48
CA ILE A 140 7.97 -12.84 43.72
C ILE A 140 8.18 -13.23 45.19
N GLU A 141 9.35 -12.90 45.76
CA GLU A 141 9.67 -13.19 47.18
C GLU A 141 8.70 -12.52 48.15
N LYS A 142 8.26 -11.29 47.84
CA LYS A 142 7.26 -10.55 48.61
C LYS A 142 5.80 -11.01 48.37
N GLY A 143 5.56 -11.90 47.41
CA GLY A 143 4.21 -12.33 47.02
C GLY A 143 3.40 -11.29 46.27
N GLU A 144 4.04 -10.23 45.73
CA GLU A 144 3.36 -9.20 44.91
C GLU A 144 2.88 -9.74 43.55
N ILE A 145 3.59 -10.74 43.05
CA ILE A 145 3.23 -11.52 41.87
C ILE A 145 3.73 -12.95 42.02
N SER A 146 2.98 -13.95 41.54
CA SER A 146 3.50 -15.33 41.47
C SER A 146 4.39 -15.50 40.23
N GLU A 147 5.34 -16.44 40.31
CA GLU A 147 6.20 -16.75 39.16
C GLU A 147 5.36 -17.18 37.95
N ASP A 148 4.33 -18.03 38.15
CA ASP A 148 3.40 -18.47 37.13
C ASP A 148 2.63 -17.29 36.47
N ALA A 149 2.31 -16.24 37.24
CA ALA A 149 1.66 -15.06 36.69
C ALA A 149 2.64 -14.20 35.91
N LEU A 150 3.92 -14.09 36.36
CA LEU A 150 4.95 -13.33 35.68
C LEU A 150 5.34 -13.94 34.33
N PHE A 151 5.23 -15.26 34.18
CA PHE A 151 5.51 -16.02 32.96
C PHE A 151 4.25 -16.41 32.17
N ASP A 152 3.11 -15.72 32.41
CA ASP A 152 1.85 -15.99 31.71
C ASP A 152 1.92 -15.56 30.24
N GLU A 153 1.70 -16.49 29.33
CA GLU A 153 1.72 -16.26 27.87
C GLU A 153 0.32 -16.19 27.26
N ARG A 154 -0.73 -16.11 28.09
CA ARG A 154 -2.11 -16.00 27.65
C ARG A 154 -2.48 -14.53 27.50
N TYR A 155 -2.26 -13.99 26.31
CA TYR A 155 -2.54 -12.59 26.01
C TYR A 155 -4.01 -12.42 25.65
N GLN A 156 -4.77 -11.80 26.55
CA GLN A 156 -6.20 -11.53 26.36
C GLN A 156 -6.35 -10.25 25.51
N PRO A 157 -7.01 -10.32 24.34
CA PRO A 157 -7.20 -9.16 23.51
C PRO A 157 -8.11 -8.12 24.20
N VAL A 158 -7.72 -6.85 24.10
CA VAL A 158 -8.54 -5.72 24.56
C VAL A 158 -9.56 -5.38 23.48
N ALA A 159 -10.83 -5.54 23.80
CA ALA A 159 -11.90 -5.30 22.84
C ALA A 159 -11.89 -3.84 22.33
N GLY A 160 -12.07 -3.67 21.02
CA GLY A 160 -12.15 -2.35 20.37
C GLY A 160 -10.81 -1.62 20.23
N SER A 161 -9.69 -2.25 20.57
CA SER A 161 -8.36 -1.64 20.36
C SER A 161 -7.87 -1.84 18.91
N ASP A 162 -7.36 -0.74 18.32
CA ASP A 162 -6.76 -0.72 16.99
C ASP A 162 -5.59 0.29 16.95
N PRO A 163 -4.30 -0.15 16.79
CA PRO A 163 -3.85 -1.56 16.72
C PRO A 163 -4.20 -2.38 17.95
N GLN A 164 -4.36 -3.72 17.75
CA GLN A 164 -4.79 -4.62 18.81
C GLN A 164 -3.85 -4.57 20.01
N GLN A 165 -4.42 -4.31 21.19
CA GLN A 165 -3.77 -4.41 22.49
C GLN A 165 -4.19 -5.69 23.22
N HIS A 166 -3.38 -6.12 24.18
CA HIS A 166 -3.57 -7.33 24.97
C HIS A 166 -3.30 -7.07 26.44
N MET A 167 -3.83 -7.93 27.30
CA MET A 167 -3.53 -8.00 28.72
C MET A 167 -3.01 -9.38 29.07
N SER A 168 -2.01 -9.45 29.96
CA SER A 168 -1.57 -10.68 30.61
C SER A 168 -1.70 -10.54 32.12
N ARG A 169 -1.49 -11.62 32.84
CA ARG A 169 -1.56 -11.62 34.32
C ARG A 169 -0.51 -10.70 34.97
N PHE A 170 0.59 -10.38 34.26
CA PHE A 170 1.64 -9.50 34.77
C PHE A 170 1.52 -8.04 34.29
N THR A 171 0.59 -7.71 33.38
CA THR A 171 0.52 -6.35 32.81
C THR A 171 0.34 -5.25 33.87
N ALA A 172 -0.62 -5.44 34.80
CA ALA A 172 -0.84 -4.46 35.88
C ALA A 172 0.35 -4.34 36.84
N PHE A 173 1.06 -5.45 37.06
CA PHE A 173 2.29 -5.46 37.86
C PHE A 173 3.40 -4.66 37.16
N THR A 174 3.67 -4.92 35.88
CA THR A 174 4.71 -4.18 35.13
C THR A 174 4.38 -2.70 34.99
N ASP A 175 3.12 -2.32 34.81
CA ASP A 175 2.69 -0.91 34.80
C ASP A 175 3.07 -0.19 36.09
N ARG A 176 2.95 -0.88 37.24
CA ARG A 176 3.29 -0.32 38.55
C ARG A 176 4.81 -0.19 38.76
N VAL A 177 5.58 -1.20 38.38
CA VAL A 177 7.00 -1.29 38.76
C VAL A 177 7.98 -0.80 37.70
N LEU A 178 7.60 -0.79 36.40
CA LEU A 178 8.50 -0.41 35.31
C LEU A 178 8.32 1.04 34.83
N THR A 179 7.15 1.65 35.05
CA THR A 179 6.86 2.98 34.51
C THR A 179 7.89 4.01 34.95
N ASP A 180 8.15 4.13 36.25
CA ASP A 180 9.06 5.14 36.77
C ASP A 180 10.51 4.86 36.39
N LEU A 181 10.93 3.59 36.39
CA LEU A 181 12.26 3.18 35.92
C LEU A 181 12.47 3.56 34.44
N GLN A 182 11.52 3.28 33.59
CA GLN A 182 11.60 3.61 32.17
C GLN A 182 11.60 5.13 31.90
N GLU A 183 10.82 5.89 32.66
CA GLU A 183 10.82 7.37 32.55
C GLU A 183 12.14 7.97 33.04
N GLU A 184 12.73 7.39 34.08
CA GLU A 184 14.02 7.82 34.60
C GLU A 184 15.16 7.64 33.58
N ILE A 185 15.15 6.52 32.83
CA ILE A 185 16.11 6.28 31.72
C ILE A 185 15.97 7.37 30.66
N LEU A 186 14.74 7.69 30.25
CA LEU A 186 14.51 8.78 29.28
C LEU A 186 15.00 10.14 29.77
N ARG A 187 14.84 10.41 31.06
CA ARG A 187 15.23 11.68 31.63
C ARG A 187 16.76 11.82 31.73
N ARG A 188 17.47 10.73 32.05
CA ARG A 188 18.92 10.70 32.19
C ARG A 188 19.68 10.68 30.86
N HIS A 189 19.07 10.06 29.82
CA HIS A 189 19.74 9.80 28.55
C HIS A 189 18.99 10.45 27.40
N GLN A 190 19.32 11.70 27.06
CA GLN A 190 18.62 12.51 26.07
C GLN A 190 18.60 11.92 24.65
N GLN A 191 19.60 11.09 24.30
CA GLN A 191 19.64 10.37 23.02
C GLN A 191 18.62 9.24 22.93
N VAL A 192 18.07 8.79 24.07
CA VAL A 192 17.10 7.70 24.11
C VAL A 192 15.74 8.20 23.66
N VAL A 193 15.21 7.57 22.61
CA VAL A 193 13.88 7.85 22.11
C VAL A 193 12.82 7.09 22.89
N PHE A 194 13.11 5.84 23.26
CA PHE A 194 12.25 5.00 24.08
C PHE A 194 13.05 3.91 24.79
N CYS A 195 12.46 3.37 25.85
CA CYS A 195 12.89 2.11 26.42
C CYS A 195 11.70 1.34 26.97
N ALA A 196 11.78 0.02 26.98
CA ALA A 196 10.72 -0.85 27.47
C ALA A 196 11.24 -2.26 27.76
N ALA A 197 10.61 -2.95 28.70
CA ALA A 197 10.74 -4.39 28.82
C ALA A 197 9.74 -5.09 27.90
N VAL A 198 10.18 -6.14 27.24
CA VAL A 198 9.39 -6.97 26.34
C VAL A 198 9.58 -8.43 26.73
N ASP A 199 8.51 -9.21 26.78
CA ASP A 199 8.65 -10.62 27.07
C ASP A 199 9.23 -11.42 25.88
N ARG A 200 9.54 -12.69 26.09
CA ARG A 200 10.17 -13.55 25.09
C ARG A 200 9.34 -13.76 23.82
N ASN A 201 8.03 -13.47 23.85
CA ASN A 201 7.12 -13.57 22.71
C ASN A 201 6.87 -12.22 22.01
N GLY A 202 7.58 -11.17 22.42
CA GLY A 202 7.43 -9.84 21.85
C GLY A 202 6.29 -9.01 22.45
N TYR A 203 5.64 -9.49 23.53
CA TYR A 203 4.62 -8.73 24.22
C TYR A 203 5.27 -7.61 25.07
N LEU A 204 4.86 -6.39 24.82
CA LEU A 204 5.31 -5.19 25.48
C LEU A 204 4.22 -4.68 26.43
N PRO A 205 4.22 -5.11 27.70
CA PRO A 205 3.14 -4.77 28.64
C PRO A 205 3.07 -3.28 28.94
N THR A 206 4.23 -2.66 29.23
CA THR A 206 4.38 -1.29 29.70
C THR A 206 5.37 -0.55 28.82
N HIS A 207 5.01 0.65 28.39
CA HIS A 207 5.91 1.52 27.60
C HIS A 207 6.08 2.87 28.29
N ASN A 208 7.01 3.70 27.80
CA ASN A 208 7.13 5.09 28.25
C ASN A 208 5.79 5.83 28.10
N LYS A 209 5.50 6.73 29.04
CA LYS A 209 4.21 7.47 29.10
C LYS A 209 3.82 8.12 27.78
N LYS A 210 4.79 8.70 27.04
CA LYS A 210 4.54 9.32 25.73
C LYS A 210 4.07 8.34 24.64
N PHE A 211 4.33 7.03 24.81
CA PHE A 211 3.91 5.97 23.91
C PHE A 211 2.84 5.04 24.51
N SER A 212 2.29 5.41 25.67
CA SER A 212 1.23 4.70 26.38
C SER A 212 -0.04 5.56 26.49
N GLN A 213 -0.28 6.39 25.51
CA GLN A 213 -1.48 7.23 25.47
C GLN A 213 -2.74 6.37 25.24
N PRO A 214 -3.89 6.73 25.80
CA PRO A 214 -5.15 6.08 25.47
C PRO A 214 -5.41 6.11 23.96
N GLN A 215 -5.91 5.01 23.41
CA GLN A 215 -6.25 4.95 22.00
C GLN A 215 -7.41 5.90 21.67
N ARG A 216 -7.36 6.49 20.48
CA ARG A 216 -8.42 7.28 19.88
C ARG A 216 -9.28 6.40 19.00
N ALA A 217 -10.58 6.39 19.22
CA ALA A 217 -11.50 5.65 18.37
C ALA A 217 -11.45 6.18 16.93
N GLY A 218 -11.30 5.27 15.96
CA GLY A 218 -11.26 5.62 14.54
C GLY A 218 -9.96 6.28 14.04
N ASP A 219 -8.90 6.34 14.87
CA ASP A 219 -7.61 6.93 14.47
C ASP A 219 -6.45 5.92 14.66
N PRO A 220 -6.43 4.84 13.85
CA PRO A 220 -5.39 3.81 13.97
C PRO A 220 -3.99 4.34 13.65
N VAL A 221 -3.87 5.36 12.79
CA VAL A 221 -2.58 5.97 12.43
C VAL A 221 -1.96 6.67 13.64
N TRP A 222 -2.72 7.50 14.33
CA TRP A 222 -2.25 8.13 15.55
C TRP A 222 -1.96 7.10 16.65
N ASN A 223 -2.84 6.12 16.82
CA ASN A 223 -2.68 5.05 17.81
C ASN A 223 -1.40 4.24 17.58
N ALA A 224 -1.05 3.96 16.30
CA ALA A 224 0.18 3.24 15.95
C ALA A 224 1.45 3.93 16.47
N GLY A 225 1.46 5.25 16.48
CA GLY A 225 2.59 6.06 16.97
C GLY A 225 2.59 6.28 18.49
N ASN A 226 1.42 6.47 19.13
CA ASN A 226 1.28 7.01 20.47
C ASN A 226 0.76 6.00 21.51
N SER A 227 0.15 4.89 21.10
CA SER A 227 -0.43 3.85 21.95
C SER A 227 0.24 2.50 21.66
N ARG A 228 1.47 2.34 22.13
CA ARG A 228 2.34 1.20 21.79
C ARG A 228 2.44 0.17 22.91
N ASN A 229 2.06 0.51 24.13
CA ASN A 229 1.97 -0.43 25.25
C ASN A 229 0.92 -1.52 25.00
N ARG A 230 1.04 -2.66 25.65
CA ARG A 230 0.11 -3.81 25.58
C ARG A 230 -0.01 -4.43 24.19
N ARG A 231 0.97 -4.16 23.31
CA ARG A 231 1.02 -4.74 21.96
C ARG A 231 2.03 -5.86 21.88
N ILE A 232 1.81 -6.79 20.96
CA ILE A 232 2.76 -7.85 20.61
C ILE A 232 3.52 -7.39 19.38
N PHE A 233 4.84 -7.24 19.50
CA PHE A 233 5.77 -6.93 18.43
C PHE A 233 6.47 -8.21 18.01
N ASN A 234 5.80 -8.95 17.12
CA ASN A 234 6.30 -10.21 16.55
C ASN A 234 7.07 -10.03 15.24
N ASP A 235 7.43 -8.78 14.92
CA ASP A 235 8.36 -8.48 13.85
C ASP A 235 9.80 -8.88 14.23
N ARG A 236 10.70 -8.89 13.24
CA ARG A 236 12.10 -9.28 13.43
C ARG A 236 12.76 -8.59 14.63
N VAL A 237 12.55 -7.30 14.79
CA VAL A 237 13.25 -6.51 15.81
C VAL A 237 12.64 -6.71 17.20
N GLY A 238 11.31 -6.69 17.29
CA GLY A 238 10.60 -6.88 18.54
C GLY A 238 10.81 -8.27 19.12
N LEU A 239 10.67 -9.29 18.27
CA LEU A 239 10.86 -10.67 18.70
C LEU A 239 12.31 -10.98 19.05
N LYS A 240 13.28 -10.47 18.27
CA LYS A 240 14.71 -10.67 18.57
C LYS A 240 15.11 -10.02 19.88
N ALA A 241 14.57 -8.82 20.20
CA ALA A 241 14.83 -8.15 21.47
C ALA A 241 14.27 -8.95 22.68
N GLY A 242 13.07 -9.55 22.54
CA GLY A 242 12.45 -10.35 23.59
C GLY A 242 13.05 -11.73 23.74
N SER A 243 13.45 -12.38 22.64
CA SER A 243 13.98 -13.74 22.63
C SER A 243 15.50 -13.86 22.78
N ASN A 244 16.22 -12.72 22.81
CA ASN A 244 17.69 -12.72 22.93
C ASN A 244 18.12 -13.28 24.29
N THR A 245 19.04 -14.23 24.27
CA THR A 245 19.69 -14.82 25.47
C THR A 245 21.18 -14.50 25.56
N GLU A 246 21.74 -13.85 24.52
CA GLU A 246 23.10 -13.33 24.56
C GLU A 246 23.18 -12.09 25.45
N ASP A 247 24.36 -11.74 25.90
CA ASP A 247 24.63 -10.61 26.79
C ASP A 247 23.94 -9.31 26.35
N PHE A 248 23.95 -9.05 25.05
CA PHE A 248 23.16 -8.00 24.41
C PHE A 248 22.98 -8.30 22.91
N VAL A 249 22.07 -7.55 22.27
CA VAL A 249 21.91 -7.52 20.82
C VAL A 249 21.69 -6.08 20.35
N ILE A 250 22.34 -5.72 19.24
CA ILE A 250 22.13 -4.44 18.54
C ILE A 250 21.44 -4.73 17.22
N GLN A 251 20.40 -3.98 16.93
CA GLN A 251 19.64 -4.05 15.67
C GLN A 251 19.41 -2.66 15.11
N ILE A 252 19.42 -2.53 13.78
CA ILE A 252 19.07 -1.29 13.08
C ILE A 252 17.77 -1.54 12.32
N TYR A 253 16.81 -0.63 12.43
CA TYR A 253 15.52 -0.78 11.78
C TYR A 253 14.85 0.54 11.46
N ARG A 254 13.90 0.49 10.56
CA ARG A 254 13.01 1.62 10.26
C ARG A 254 11.77 1.49 11.15
N ARG A 255 11.65 2.41 12.10
CA ARG A 255 10.48 2.50 12.98
C ARG A 255 9.34 3.18 12.25
N ASP A 256 8.22 2.51 12.16
CA ASP A 256 6.97 3.08 11.67
C ASP A 256 6.39 4.05 12.72
N MET A 257 6.19 5.29 12.29
CA MET A 257 5.59 6.36 13.11
C MET A 257 4.12 6.58 12.78
N GLY A 258 3.57 5.82 11.84
CA GLY A 258 2.22 5.97 11.29
C GLY A 258 2.20 6.86 10.04
N GLY A 259 1.14 6.71 9.22
CA GLY A 259 0.93 7.53 8.01
C GLY A 259 2.02 7.43 6.95
N GLY A 260 2.78 6.31 6.89
CA GLY A 260 3.89 6.12 5.94
C GLY A 260 5.18 6.85 6.35
N SER A 261 5.25 7.44 7.54
CA SER A 261 6.46 8.09 8.07
C SER A 261 7.33 7.09 8.82
N TYR A 262 8.65 7.07 8.54
CA TYR A 262 9.62 6.17 9.15
C TYR A 262 10.84 6.91 9.69
N VAL A 263 11.39 6.42 10.79
CA VAL A 263 12.65 6.91 11.37
C VAL A 263 13.61 5.74 11.52
N VAL A 264 14.86 5.92 11.10
CA VAL A 264 15.90 4.90 11.31
C VAL A 264 16.30 4.93 12.79
N MET A 265 16.23 3.76 13.40
CA MET A 265 16.49 3.55 14.83
C MET A 265 17.55 2.48 15.01
N LYS A 266 18.37 2.66 16.02
CA LYS A 266 19.20 1.61 16.59
C LYS A 266 18.52 1.12 17.86
N ASP A 267 18.33 -0.18 17.97
CA ASP A 267 17.73 -0.85 19.13
C ASP A 267 18.78 -1.71 19.82
N ILE A 268 18.96 -1.51 21.09
CA ILE A 268 19.89 -2.29 21.89
C ILE A 268 19.08 -2.99 22.98
N ALA A 269 19.21 -4.31 23.10
CA ALA A 269 18.48 -5.10 24.08
C ALA A 269 19.40 -6.05 24.85
N ALA A 270 19.10 -6.25 26.13
CA ALA A 270 19.76 -7.23 26.97
C ALA A 270 18.72 -8.13 27.66
N PRO A 271 19.03 -9.41 27.94
CA PRO A 271 18.08 -10.37 28.47
C PRO A 271 17.72 -10.09 29.94
N ILE A 272 16.46 -10.32 30.28
CA ILE A 272 15.95 -10.32 31.64
C ILE A 272 15.78 -11.77 32.07
N HIS A 273 16.44 -12.17 33.15
CA HIS A 273 16.30 -13.49 33.74
C HIS A 273 15.67 -13.38 35.13
N VAL A 274 14.78 -14.30 35.45
CA VAL A 274 14.12 -14.38 36.76
C VAL A 274 14.24 -15.80 37.27
N ARG A 275 14.94 -15.98 38.37
CA ARG A 275 15.24 -17.31 38.95
C ARG A 275 15.88 -18.27 37.95
N GLY A 276 16.79 -17.76 37.13
CA GLY A 276 17.47 -18.53 36.09
C GLY A 276 16.65 -18.81 34.82
N ARG A 277 15.38 -18.38 34.75
CA ARG A 277 14.53 -18.51 33.55
C ARG A 277 14.55 -17.23 32.77
N HIS A 278 14.70 -17.33 31.46
CA HIS A 278 14.60 -16.19 30.55
C HIS A 278 13.15 -15.69 30.45
N TRP A 279 12.90 -14.46 30.92
CA TRP A 279 11.59 -13.82 30.86
C TRP A 279 11.37 -13.05 29.56
N GLY A 280 12.40 -12.36 29.09
CA GLY A 280 12.35 -11.51 27.92
C GLY A 280 13.58 -10.60 27.84
N GLY A 281 13.45 -9.38 27.33
CA GLY A 281 14.52 -8.43 27.23
C GLY A 281 14.12 -7.01 27.63
N PHE A 282 15.08 -6.24 28.18
CA PHE A 282 14.96 -4.79 28.23
C PHE A 282 15.59 -4.21 26.98
N ARG A 283 14.87 -3.34 26.31
CA ARG A 283 15.30 -2.72 25.05
C ARG A 283 15.28 -1.20 25.13
N LEU A 284 16.21 -0.58 24.41
CA LEU A 284 16.38 0.86 24.35
C LEU A 284 16.60 1.27 22.90
N GLY A 285 15.84 2.25 22.43
CA GLY A 285 15.95 2.76 21.06
C GLY A 285 16.53 4.16 21.02
N ILE A 286 17.54 4.35 20.19
CA ILE A 286 18.14 5.65 19.86
C ILE A 286 17.97 5.93 18.37
N LYS A 287 18.05 7.20 17.96
CA LYS A 287 18.15 7.52 16.51
C LYS A 287 19.51 7.06 16.00
N ALA A 288 19.50 6.44 14.82
CA ALA A 288 20.73 6.00 14.16
C ALA A 288 21.42 7.17 13.44
#